data_47ea99634e637a77b70de71be73b53e0
#
_entry.id   47ea99634e637a77b70de71be73b53e0
#
_cell.length_a   1.000
_cell.length_b   1.000
_cell.length_c   1.000
_cell.angle_alpha   90.00
_cell.angle_beta   90.00
_cell.angle_gamma   90.00
#
_symmetry.space_group_name_H-M   'P 1'
#
loop_
_entity.id
_entity.type
_entity.pdbx_description
1 polymer ?
#
loop_
_entity_poly.entity_id
_entity_poly.type
_entity_poly.pdbx_seq_one_letter_code
_entity_poly.pdbx_strand_id
1 'polypeptide(L)'
;ILESRNFLSYPSCDRESQNYIRRLVYDYAEEHNIPDAEAARAVTEKDMEKKYRHRKAFCKVLLILLPLLFLLVVALSCGVLPALLLCIPACTLANEIVCTIASFTVRPAPILKLESRPITEKIVSVITVLATSPEDGPHFARRLERMYLQNPDENVAFGLLADYKDAPVPTLPEDEKIATALEEAIHLLNRKYGNHFCLFLRGRSKSPSEKIYMGWERKRGALIELNRFLLGREDRFEKVILP
;
A
#
# COMPACT_ATOMS: atom_id res chain seq x y z
N ILE A 1 29.11 15.85 -7.64
CA ILE A 1 29.17 16.16 -6.18
C ILE A 1 28.04 15.44 -5.45
N LEU A 2 26.80 15.54 -5.91
CA LEU A 2 25.65 14.83 -5.31
C LEU A 2 25.78 13.29 -5.44
N GLU A 3 26.49 12.80 -6.46
CA GLU A 3 26.71 11.37 -6.74
C GLU A 3 27.67 10.70 -5.75
N SER A 4 28.51 11.47 -5.04
CA SER A 4 29.67 10.89 -4.37
C SER A 4 29.58 10.80 -2.84
N ARG A 5 28.69 11.50 -2.14
CA ARG A 5 28.77 11.57 -0.66
C ARG A 5 27.48 11.61 0.15
N ASN A 6 26.45 12.36 -0.25
CA ASN A 6 25.33 12.70 0.65
C ASN A 6 23.98 12.06 0.29
N PHE A 7 23.81 11.63 -0.96
CA PHE A 7 22.64 10.91 -1.44
C PHE A 7 23.11 9.70 -2.24
N LEU A 8 23.42 8.61 -1.55
CA LEU A 8 23.89 7.35 -2.15
C LEU A 8 22.96 6.82 -3.25
N SER A 9 21.68 7.17 -3.19
CA SER A 9 20.68 6.77 -4.16
C SER A 9 20.44 7.80 -5.29
N TYR A 10 21.07 8.98 -5.26
CA TYR A 10 20.80 10.05 -6.25
C TYR A 10 20.94 9.61 -7.70
N PRO A 11 22.04 8.89 -8.11
CA PRO A 11 22.17 8.43 -9.49
C PRO A 11 21.12 7.39 -9.90
N SER A 12 20.55 6.70 -8.91
CA SER A 12 19.55 5.64 -9.11
C SER A 12 18.11 6.15 -8.97
N CYS A 13 17.92 7.43 -8.65
CA CYS A 13 16.60 8.03 -8.54
C CYS A 13 16.02 8.36 -9.92
N ASP A 14 14.70 8.32 -10.03
CA ASP A 14 13.98 8.84 -11.17
C ASP A 14 14.20 10.35 -11.34
N ARG A 15 13.90 10.86 -12.55
CA ARG A 15 14.13 12.25 -12.92
C ARG A 15 13.41 13.25 -12.00
N GLU A 16 12.22 12.90 -11.51
CA GLU A 16 11.43 13.76 -10.62
C GLU A 16 12.10 13.89 -9.26
N SER A 17 12.54 12.76 -8.67
CA SER A 17 13.29 12.72 -7.42
C SER A 17 14.64 13.46 -7.53
N GLN A 18 15.36 13.29 -8.63
CA GLN A 18 16.59 14.06 -8.89
C GLN A 18 16.34 15.56 -8.94
N ASN A 19 15.28 16.00 -9.62
CA ASN A 19 14.92 17.40 -9.70
C ASN A 19 14.51 17.97 -8.33
N TYR A 20 13.85 17.16 -7.50
CA TYR A 20 13.52 17.55 -6.13
C TYR A 20 14.79 17.79 -5.29
N ILE A 21 15.77 16.86 -5.36
CA ILE A 21 17.06 17.02 -4.66
C ILE A 21 17.81 18.27 -5.15
N ARG A 22 17.83 18.52 -6.46
CA ARG A 22 18.44 19.74 -7.03
C ARG A 22 17.81 21.02 -6.50
N ARG A 23 16.47 21.07 -6.42
CA ARG A 23 15.76 22.22 -5.82
C ARG A 23 16.09 22.40 -4.35
N LEU A 24 16.25 21.32 -3.61
CA LEU A 24 16.63 21.37 -2.21
C LEU A 24 18.02 21.99 -2.02
N VAL A 25 18.98 21.63 -2.89
CA VAL A 25 20.33 22.20 -2.90
C VAL A 25 20.26 23.70 -3.23
N TYR A 26 19.47 24.10 -4.21
CA TYR A 26 19.28 25.50 -4.59
C TYR A 26 18.67 26.31 -3.43
N ASP A 27 17.57 25.84 -2.84
CA ASP A 27 16.94 26.49 -1.68
C ASP A 27 17.91 26.64 -0.51
N TYR A 28 18.77 25.62 -0.27
CA TYR A 28 19.78 25.66 0.78
C TYR A 28 20.90 26.68 0.47
N ALA A 29 21.32 26.76 -0.79
CA ALA A 29 22.31 27.73 -1.23
C ALA A 29 21.84 29.16 -1.04
N GLU A 30 20.58 29.47 -1.40
CA GLU A 30 19.96 30.77 -1.17
C GLU A 30 19.82 31.10 0.33
N GLU A 31 19.34 30.15 1.12
CA GLU A 31 19.12 30.37 2.57
C GLU A 31 20.41 30.68 3.33
N HIS A 32 21.54 30.09 2.89
CA HIS A 32 22.85 30.24 3.56
C HIS A 32 23.81 31.19 2.81
N ASN A 33 23.38 31.75 1.68
CA ASN A 33 24.18 32.63 0.81
C ASN A 33 25.54 32.03 0.43
N ILE A 34 25.54 30.75 0.01
CA ILE A 34 26.73 30.00 -0.40
C ILE A 34 26.59 29.51 -1.85
N PRO A 35 27.71 29.20 -2.55
CA PRO A 35 27.66 28.64 -3.88
C PRO A 35 26.97 27.29 -3.93
N ASP A 36 26.25 26.98 -5.02
CA ASP A 36 25.54 25.70 -5.23
C ASP A 36 26.44 24.46 -5.02
N ALA A 37 27.70 24.55 -5.44
CA ALA A 37 28.68 23.49 -5.28
C ALA A 37 29.01 23.18 -3.80
N GLU A 38 28.99 24.20 -2.96
CA GLU A 38 29.19 24.08 -1.52
C GLU A 38 27.92 23.58 -0.84
N ALA A 39 26.77 24.13 -1.22
CA ALA A 39 25.46 23.69 -0.77
C ALA A 39 25.25 22.19 -1.09
N ALA A 40 25.61 21.73 -2.31
CA ALA A 40 25.50 20.33 -2.69
C ALA A 40 26.39 19.36 -1.85
N ARG A 41 27.43 19.89 -1.21
CA ARG A 41 28.26 19.10 -0.26
C ARG A 41 27.72 19.11 1.15
N ALA A 42 27.03 20.19 1.54
CA ALA A 42 26.52 20.43 2.88
C ALA A 42 25.15 19.78 3.11
N VAL A 43 24.28 19.78 2.09
CA VAL A 43 22.92 19.21 2.19
C VAL A 43 22.95 17.73 2.41
N THR A 44 22.21 17.27 3.41
CA THR A 44 22.05 15.86 3.78
C THR A 44 20.58 15.46 3.80
N GLU A 45 20.30 14.15 3.85
CA GLU A 45 18.92 13.64 4.02
C GLU A 45 18.26 14.18 5.31
N LYS A 46 19.04 14.50 6.35
CA LYS A 46 18.55 15.09 7.59
C LYS A 46 18.02 16.51 7.40
N ASP A 47 18.52 17.26 6.42
CA ASP A 47 18.06 18.61 6.13
C ASP A 47 16.69 18.58 5.46
N MET A 48 16.37 17.52 4.74
CA MET A 48 15.03 17.26 4.24
C MET A 48 14.01 17.14 5.39
N GLU A 49 14.36 16.42 6.47
CA GLU A 49 13.48 16.28 7.63
C GLU A 49 13.39 17.58 8.44
N LYS A 50 14.48 18.36 8.54
CA LYS A 50 14.52 19.59 9.32
C LYS A 50 13.58 20.66 8.80
N LYS A 51 13.48 20.84 7.46
CA LYS A 51 12.56 21.78 6.81
C LYS A 51 11.09 21.56 7.19
N TYR A 52 10.71 20.32 7.48
CA TYR A 52 9.34 19.94 7.88
C TYR A 52 9.13 19.92 9.40
N ARG A 53 10.20 19.86 10.19
CA ARG A 53 10.14 19.72 11.65
C ARG A 53 9.49 20.92 12.35
N HIS A 54 9.78 22.13 11.91
CA HIS A 54 9.21 23.35 12.51
C HIS A 54 7.69 23.45 12.27
N ARG A 55 7.22 23.09 11.08
CA ARG A 55 5.78 23.07 10.75
C ARG A 55 5.04 21.97 11.54
N LYS A 56 5.66 20.81 11.71
CA LYS A 56 5.14 19.74 12.58
C LYS A 56 5.03 20.18 14.04
N ALA A 57 6.02 20.92 14.54
CA ALA A 57 6.00 21.44 15.92
C ALA A 57 4.86 22.46 16.09
N PHE A 58 4.65 23.36 15.13
CA PHE A 58 3.56 24.32 15.15
C PHE A 58 2.19 23.61 15.19
N CYS A 59 1.96 22.63 14.34
CA CYS A 59 0.72 21.83 14.35
C CYS A 59 0.49 21.10 15.68
N LYS A 60 1.55 20.56 16.30
CA LYS A 60 1.47 19.93 17.63
C LYS A 60 1.08 20.92 18.73
N VAL A 61 1.66 22.12 18.72
CA VAL A 61 1.29 23.18 19.67
C VAL A 61 -0.18 23.59 19.49
N LEU A 62 -0.60 23.77 18.26
CA LEU A 62 -1.97 24.13 17.95
C LEU A 62 -2.97 23.06 18.40
N LEU A 63 -2.62 21.78 18.25
CA LEU A 63 -3.43 20.62 18.66
C LEU A 63 -3.71 20.61 20.16
N ILE A 64 -2.78 21.12 20.97
CA ILE A 64 -2.93 21.19 22.42
C ILE A 64 -3.64 22.51 22.82
N LEU A 65 -3.24 23.62 22.22
CA LEU A 65 -3.69 24.96 22.65
C LEU A 65 -5.18 25.19 22.32
N LEU A 66 -5.65 24.75 21.15
CA LEU A 66 -7.04 24.96 20.71
C LEU A 66 -8.06 24.33 21.67
N PRO A 67 -7.99 23.03 22.02
CA PRO A 67 -8.95 22.43 22.93
C PRO A 67 -8.84 23.00 24.33
N LEU A 68 -7.62 23.30 24.82
CA LEU A 68 -7.43 23.92 26.14
C LEU A 68 -8.10 25.29 26.24
N LEU A 69 -7.92 26.14 25.23
CA LEU A 69 -8.55 27.47 25.21
C LEU A 69 -10.07 27.36 25.14
N PHE A 70 -10.61 26.47 24.29
CA PHE A 70 -12.05 26.24 24.20
C PHE A 70 -12.63 25.74 25.51
N LEU A 71 -12.02 24.75 26.15
CA LEU A 71 -12.46 24.19 27.44
C LEU A 71 -12.37 25.20 28.56
N LEU A 72 -11.35 26.06 28.57
CA LEU A 72 -11.24 27.16 29.54
C LEU A 72 -12.41 28.15 29.39
N VAL A 73 -12.76 28.54 28.15
CA VAL A 73 -13.91 29.43 27.91
C VAL A 73 -15.21 28.79 28.37
N VAL A 74 -15.42 27.51 28.09
CA VAL A 74 -16.62 26.79 28.55
C VAL A 74 -16.66 26.68 30.05
N ALA A 75 -15.56 26.39 30.72
CA ALA A 75 -15.47 26.28 32.18
C ALA A 75 -15.78 27.61 32.89
N LEU A 76 -15.31 28.73 32.33
CA LEU A 76 -15.57 30.08 32.84
C LEU A 76 -17.01 30.54 32.62
N SER A 77 -17.62 30.11 31.48
CA SER A 77 -18.96 30.55 31.09
C SER A 77 -20.09 29.66 31.63
N CYS A 78 -19.88 28.35 31.61
CA CYS A 78 -20.93 27.35 31.90
C CYS A 78 -20.60 26.44 33.10
N GLY A 79 -19.40 26.55 33.67
CA GLY A 79 -18.90 25.74 34.77
C GLY A 79 -18.07 24.52 34.34
N VAL A 80 -17.49 23.85 35.32
CA VAL A 80 -16.51 22.76 35.11
C VAL A 80 -17.15 21.50 34.55
N LEU A 81 -18.36 21.14 34.93
CA LEU A 81 -19.04 19.92 34.51
C LEU A 81 -19.27 19.87 32.98
N PRO A 82 -19.84 20.92 32.33
CA PRO A 82 -19.93 20.98 30.87
C PRO A 82 -18.57 20.94 30.18
N ALA A 83 -17.53 21.57 30.73
CA ALA A 83 -16.19 21.52 30.18
C ALA A 83 -15.61 20.08 30.17
N LEU A 84 -15.83 19.32 31.24
CA LEU A 84 -15.42 17.91 31.32
C LEU A 84 -16.15 17.04 30.28
N LEU A 85 -17.46 17.24 30.12
CA LEU A 85 -18.28 16.52 29.14
C LEU A 85 -17.85 16.82 27.69
N LEU A 86 -17.43 18.06 27.42
CA LEU A 86 -16.99 18.49 26.09
C LEU A 86 -15.48 18.20 25.80
N CYS A 87 -14.75 17.63 26.74
CA CYS A 87 -13.31 17.39 26.56
C CYS A 87 -13.00 16.52 25.34
N ILE A 88 -13.68 15.38 25.18
CA ILE A 88 -13.48 14.48 24.05
C ILE A 88 -13.91 15.13 22.72
N PRO A 89 -15.12 15.68 22.56
CA PRO A 89 -15.52 16.39 21.35
C PRO A 89 -14.59 17.56 20.99
N ALA A 90 -14.13 18.33 21.98
CA ALA A 90 -13.22 19.46 21.75
C ALA A 90 -11.86 18.99 21.18
N CYS A 91 -11.29 17.92 21.73
CA CYS A 91 -10.06 17.33 21.20
C CYS A 91 -10.23 16.78 19.79
N THR A 92 -11.36 16.14 19.50
CA THR A 92 -11.66 15.63 18.15
C THR A 92 -11.79 16.78 17.15
N LEU A 93 -12.55 17.82 17.48
CA LEU A 93 -12.71 18.98 16.62
C LEU A 93 -11.38 19.71 16.39
N ALA A 94 -10.57 19.89 17.43
CA ALA A 94 -9.24 20.49 17.30
C ALA A 94 -8.33 19.67 16.36
N ASN A 95 -8.38 18.34 16.45
CA ASN A 95 -7.63 17.47 15.55
C ASN A 95 -8.06 17.65 14.08
N GLU A 96 -9.37 17.70 13.80
CA GLU A 96 -9.90 17.93 12.46
C GLU A 96 -9.47 19.28 11.89
N ILE A 97 -9.56 20.35 12.70
CA ILE A 97 -9.13 21.70 12.30
C ILE A 97 -7.63 21.71 11.99
N VAL A 98 -6.80 21.14 12.87
CA VAL A 98 -5.34 21.09 12.69
C VAL A 98 -4.96 20.25 11.47
N CYS A 99 -5.60 19.10 11.26
CA CYS A 99 -5.35 18.26 10.08
C CYS A 99 -5.75 19.00 8.79
N THR A 100 -6.86 19.72 8.80
CA THR A 100 -7.30 20.52 7.66
C THR A 100 -6.29 21.65 7.36
N ILE A 101 -5.87 22.40 8.35
CA ILE A 101 -4.84 23.46 8.19
C ILE A 101 -3.52 22.83 7.68
N ALA A 102 -3.11 21.71 8.28
CA ALA A 102 -1.89 21.02 7.89
C ALA A 102 -1.92 20.54 6.42
N SER A 103 -3.06 20.05 5.94
CA SER A 103 -3.21 19.59 4.56
C SER A 103 -3.01 20.70 3.52
N PHE A 104 -3.35 21.94 3.86
CA PHE A 104 -3.12 23.10 2.99
C PHE A 104 -1.75 23.74 3.16
N THR A 105 -1.14 23.67 4.34
CA THR A 105 0.08 24.41 4.68
C THR A 105 1.33 23.56 4.66
N VAL A 106 1.22 22.26 4.97
CA VAL A 106 2.35 21.35 5.05
C VAL A 106 2.39 20.49 3.79
N ARG A 107 3.34 20.77 2.91
CA ARG A 107 3.61 19.86 1.79
C ARG A 107 4.33 18.63 2.35
N PRO A 108 3.84 17.39 2.06
CA PRO A 108 4.55 16.18 2.47
C PRO A 108 5.93 16.13 1.80
N ALA A 109 6.92 15.62 2.51
CA ALA A 109 8.21 15.32 1.89
C ALA A 109 7.99 14.24 0.82
N PRO A 110 8.42 14.45 -0.43
CA PRO A 110 8.29 13.43 -1.44
C PRO A 110 9.13 12.20 -1.06
N ILE A 111 8.58 11.03 -1.30
CA ILE A 111 9.34 9.79 -1.22
C ILE A 111 10.19 9.72 -2.48
N LEU A 112 11.52 9.62 -2.31
CA LEU A 112 12.42 9.45 -3.44
C LEU A 112 12.14 8.10 -4.11
N LYS A 113 11.91 8.14 -5.42
CA LYS A 113 11.68 6.96 -6.24
C LYS A 113 12.98 6.57 -6.92
N LEU A 114 13.30 5.29 -6.86
CA LEU A 114 14.39 4.75 -7.65
C LEU A 114 13.93 4.60 -9.10
N GLU A 115 14.81 4.84 -10.04
CA GLU A 115 14.59 4.48 -11.44
C GLU A 115 14.40 2.96 -11.52
N SER A 116 13.42 2.50 -12.27
CA SER A 116 13.14 1.08 -12.39
C SER A 116 14.37 0.37 -12.97
N ARG A 117 14.99 -0.48 -12.18
CA ARG A 117 16.03 -1.38 -12.65
C ARG A 117 15.37 -2.61 -13.25
N PRO A 118 15.98 -3.25 -14.24
CA PRO A 118 15.51 -4.56 -14.69
C PRO A 118 15.38 -5.50 -13.49
N ILE A 119 14.25 -6.14 -13.38
CA ILE A 119 14.01 -7.14 -12.33
C ILE A 119 14.80 -8.38 -12.75
N THR A 120 15.75 -8.82 -11.92
CA THR A 120 16.54 -10.02 -12.14
C THR A 120 15.94 -11.26 -11.48
N GLU A 121 15.16 -11.03 -10.43
CA GLU A 121 14.53 -12.07 -9.64
C GLU A 121 13.14 -12.39 -10.19
N LYS A 122 12.73 -13.65 -10.14
CA LYS A 122 11.36 -14.04 -10.49
C LYS A 122 10.41 -13.61 -9.38
N ILE A 123 9.44 -12.79 -9.73
CA ILE A 123 8.42 -12.24 -8.82
C ILE A 123 7.04 -12.74 -9.22
N VAL A 124 6.26 -13.17 -8.24
CA VAL A 124 4.83 -13.45 -8.43
C VAL A 124 4.02 -12.40 -7.66
N SER A 125 3.28 -11.58 -8.39
CA SER A 125 2.35 -10.59 -7.83
C SER A 125 0.94 -11.17 -7.80
N VAL A 126 0.37 -11.43 -6.62
CA VAL A 126 -0.95 -12.05 -6.50
C VAL A 126 -2.00 -11.11 -5.92
N ILE A 127 -3.22 -11.22 -6.43
CA ILE A 127 -4.40 -10.64 -5.80
C ILE A 127 -5.23 -11.74 -5.16
N THR A 128 -5.57 -11.54 -3.89
CA THR A 128 -6.50 -12.45 -3.18
C THR A 128 -7.93 -12.09 -3.56
N VAL A 129 -8.70 -13.09 -3.97
CA VAL A 129 -10.09 -12.92 -4.43
C VAL A 129 -11.00 -13.98 -3.82
N LEU A 130 -12.28 -13.64 -3.69
CA LEU A 130 -13.33 -14.57 -3.34
C LEU A 130 -14.15 -14.83 -4.62
N ALA A 131 -14.12 -16.05 -5.12
CA ALA A 131 -14.87 -16.46 -6.29
C ALA A 131 -16.27 -16.93 -5.86
N THR A 132 -17.28 -16.25 -6.33
CA THR A 132 -18.68 -16.45 -5.94
C THR A 132 -19.55 -16.91 -7.09
N SER A 133 -19.15 -16.60 -8.32
CA SER A 133 -19.87 -16.94 -9.53
C SER A 133 -18.94 -17.10 -10.75
N PRO A 134 -19.37 -17.77 -11.83
CA PRO A 134 -18.56 -17.89 -13.05
C PRO A 134 -18.21 -16.55 -13.71
N GLU A 135 -19.03 -15.50 -13.52
CA GLU A 135 -18.80 -14.16 -14.05
C GLU A 135 -17.58 -13.48 -13.43
N ASP A 136 -17.13 -13.97 -12.29
CA ASP A 136 -15.93 -13.48 -11.61
C ASP A 136 -14.65 -13.74 -12.42
N GLY A 137 -14.59 -14.82 -13.21
CA GLY A 137 -13.44 -15.16 -14.04
C GLY A 137 -13.02 -14.02 -14.98
N PRO A 138 -13.88 -13.58 -15.91
CA PRO A 138 -13.58 -12.43 -16.78
C PRO A 138 -13.33 -11.11 -16.03
N HIS A 139 -13.98 -10.91 -14.87
CA HIS A 139 -13.79 -9.72 -14.06
C HIS A 139 -12.38 -9.65 -13.48
N PHE A 140 -11.92 -10.73 -12.86
CA PHE A 140 -10.58 -10.82 -12.29
C PHE A 140 -9.49 -10.81 -13.36
N ALA A 141 -9.73 -11.47 -14.50
CA ALA A 141 -8.82 -11.43 -15.65
C ALA A 141 -8.55 -10.00 -16.12
N ARG A 142 -9.58 -9.16 -16.26
CA ARG A 142 -9.41 -7.74 -16.62
C ARG A 142 -8.59 -6.96 -15.58
N ARG A 143 -8.66 -7.35 -14.32
CA ARG A 143 -7.85 -6.73 -13.25
C ARG A 143 -6.38 -7.13 -13.36
N LEU A 144 -6.10 -8.42 -13.59
CA LEU A 144 -4.73 -8.90 -13.83
C LEU A 144 -4.12 -8.30 -15.10
N GLU A 145 -4.90 -8.25 -16.19
CA GLU A 145 -4.48 -7.63 -17.44
C GLU A 145 -4.02 -6.19 -17.25
N ARG A 146 -4.79 -5.38 -16.50
CA ARG A 146 -4.39 -4.00 -16.17
C ARG A 146 -3.10 -3.94 -15.36
N MET A 147 -2.91 -4.83 -14.40
CA MET A 147 -1.67 -4.89 -13.61
C MET A 147 -0.46 -5.21 -14.50
N TYR A 148 -0.60 -6.18 -15.40
CA TYR A 148 0.43 -6.53 -16.37
C TYR A 148 0.77 -5.38 -17.31
N LEU A 149 -0.25 -4.73 -17.90
CA LEU A 149 -0.05 -3.61 -18.83
C LEU A 149 0.61 -2.38 -18.18
N GLN A 150 0.43 -2.21 -16.88
CA GLN A 150 1.08 -1.14 -16.11
C GLN A 150 2.52 -1.47 -15.71
N ASN A 151 2.87 -2.75 -15.64
CA ASN A 151 4.16 -3.23 -15.16
C ASN A 151 4.64 -4.42 -16.02
N PRO A 152 4.82 -4.24 -17.32
CA PRO A 152 5.28 -5.33 -18.18
C PRO A 152 6.74 -5.65 -17.89
N ASP A 153 7.01 -6.87 -17.41
CA ASP A 153 8.35 -7.36 -17.14
C ASP A 153 8.37 -8.89 -17.31
N GLU A 154 9.39 -9.41 -17.95
CA GLU A 154 9.52 -10.85 -18.22
C GLU A 154 9.70 -11.69 -16.95
N ASN A 155 10.19 -11.10 -15.89
CA ASN A 155 10.43 -11.76 -14.61
C ASN A 155 9.25 -11.60 -13.61
N VAL A 156 8.16 -10.92 -14.02
CA VAL A 156 6.98 -10.72 -13.17
C VAL A 156 5.80 -11.51 -13.71
N ALA A 157 5.29 -12.40 -12.87
CA ALA A 157 4.01 -13.09 -13.10
C ALA A 157 2.90 -12.47 -12.25
N PHE A 158 1.67 -12.48 -12.76
CA PHE A 158 0.49 -11.95 -12.10
C PHE A 158 -0.52 -13.06 -11.84
N GLY A 159 -0.97 -13.21 -10.60
CA GLY A 159 -1.81 -14.35 -10.22
C GLY A 159 -3.08 -14.03 -9.46
N LEU A 160 -4.04 -14.91 -9.62
CA LEU A 160 -5.20 -15.03 -8.75
C LEU A 160 -4.89 -16.01 -7.64
N LEU A 161 -5.04 -15.56 -6.39
CA LEU A 161 -5.08 -16.41 -5.20
C LEU A 161 -6.53 -16.44 -4.74
N ALA A 162 -7.27 -17.46 -5.19
CA ALA A 162 -8.72 -17.53 -5.12
C ALA A 162 -9.22 -18.51 -4.07
N ASP A 163 -10.23 -18.09 -3.33
CA ASP A 163 -11.04 -18.91 -2.46
C ASP A 163 -12.49 -18.96 -2.99
N TYR A 164 -13.17 -20.08 -2.80
CA TYR A 164 -14.62 -20.11 -2.94
C TYR A 164 -15.32 -19.39 -1.78
N LYS A 165 -16.54 -18.91 -2.01
CA LYS A 165 -17.42 -18.41 -0.93
C LYS A 165 -17.66 -19.47 0.14
N ASP A 166 -17.89 -19.02 1.36
CA ASP A 166 -18.21 -19.91 2.49
C ASP A 166 -19.50 -20.70 2.21
N ALA A 167 -19.56 -21.96 2.69
CA ALA A 167 -20.69 -22.85 2.45
C ALA A 167 -20.94 -23.81 3.63
N PRO A 168 -22.17 -24.34 3.77
CA PRO A 168 -22.47 -25.35 4.78
C PRO A 168 -21.87 -26.73 4.46
N VAL A 169 -21.43 -26.95 3.22
CA VAL A 169 -20.86 -28.21 2.70
C VAL A 169 -19.49 -27.93 2.04
N PRO A 170 -18.62 -28.93 1.91
CA PRO A 170 -17.28 -28.73 1.35
C PRO A 170 -17.31 -28.31 -0.10
N THR A 171 -18.25 -28.81 -0.90
CA THR A 171 -18.36 -28.53 -2.34
C THR A 171 -19.80 -28.19 -2.72
N LEU A 172 -19.96 -27.15 -3.53
CA LEU A 172 -21.25 -26.77 -4.12
C LEU A 172 -21.33 -27.17 -5.59
N PRO A 173 -22.54 -27.41 -6.13
CA PRO A 173 -22.70 -27.78 -7.55
C PRO A 173 -22.16 -26.77 -8.56
N GLU A 174 -22.06 -25.50 -8.18
CA GLU A 174 -21.53 -24.42 -9.02
C GLU A 174 -20.00 -24.28 -8.97
N ASP A 175 -19.32 -24.93 -8.03
CA ASP A 175 -17.87 -24.74 -7.84
C ASP A 175 -17.06 -25.13 -9.06
N GLU A 176 -17.42 -26.22 -9.74
CA GLU A 176 -16.73 -26.64 -10.98
C GLU A 176 -16.88 -25.61 -12.10
N LYS A 177 -18.05 -24.96 -12.23
CA LYS A 177 -18.28 -23.91 -13.22
C LYS A 177 -17.45 -22.67 -12.90
N ILE A 178 -17.32 -22.33 -11.60
CA ILE A 178 -16.48 -21.22 -11.14
C ILE A 178 -15.01 -21.51 -11.42
N ALA A 179 -14.53 -22.71 -11.08
CA ALA A 179 -13.16 -23.14 -11.36
C ALA A 179 -12.84 -23.07 -12.86
N THR A 180 -13.70 -23.64 -13.69
CA THR A 180 -13.54 -23.63 -15.17
C THR A 180 -13.48 -22.20 -15.70
N ALA A 181 -14.35 -21.30 -15.24
CA ALA A 181 -14.37 -19.91 -15.69
C ALA A 181 -13.06 -19.16 -15.28
N LEU A 182 -12.51 -19.43 -14.10
CA LEU A 182 -11.23 -18.88 -13.67
C LEU A 182 -10.07 -19.43 -14.52
N GLU A 183 -10.04 -20.76 -14.77
CA GLU A 183 -9.03 -21.41 -15.60
C GLU A 183 -9.03 -20.86 -17.03
N GLU A 184 -10.21 -20.82 -17.67
CA GLU A 184 -10.37 -20.28 -19.03
C GLU A 184 -9.91 -18.83 -19.13
N ALA A 185 -10.24 -18.01 -18.13
CA ALA A 185 -9.85 -16.60 -18.07
C ALA A 185 -8.32 -16.43 -17.99
N ILE A 186 -7.63 -17.24 -17.21
CA ILE A 186 -6.16 -17.25 -17.13
C ILE A 186 -5.53 -17.79 -18.41
N HIS A 187 -6.04 -18.86 -18.95
CA HIS A 187 -5.56 -19.39 -20.24
C HIS A 187 -5.74 -18.39 -21.40
N LEU A 188 -6.83 -17.61 -21.39
CA LEU A 188 -7.04 -16.56 -22.37
C LEU A 188 -5.96 -15.47 -22.27
N LEU A 189 -5.64 -15.02 -21.06
CA LEU A 189 -4.58 -14.05 -20.84
C LEU A 189 -3.22 -14.59 -21.26
N ASN A 190 -2.90 -15.84 -20.92
CA ASN A 190 -1.63 -16.48 -21.30
C ASN A 190 -1.52 -16.65 -22.82
N ARG A 191 -2.60 -16.96 -23.52
CA ARG A 191 -2.62 -16.98 -25.00
C ARG A 191 -2.38 -15.60 -25.61
N LYS A 192 -2.87 -14.53 -24.97
CA LYS A 192 -2.79 -13.15 -25.49
C LYS A 192 -1.42 -12.51 -25.22
N TYR A 193 -0.82 -12.73 -24.07
CA TYR A 193 0.35 -12.00 -23.59
C TYR A 193 1.58 -12.89 -23.31
N GLY A 194 1.48 -14.20 -23.50
CA GLY A 194 2.50 -15.14 -23.05
C GLY A 194 2.26 -15.60 -21.61
N ASN A 195 3.10 -16.51 -21.14
CA ASN A 195 2.96 -17.16 -19.83
C ASN A 195 3.34 -16.22 -18.67
N HIS A 196 2.52 -15.21 -18.40
CA HIS A 196 2.70 -14.26 -17.31
C HIS A 196 1.61 -14.35 -16.24
N PHE A 197 0.61 -15.23 -16.42
CA PHE A 197 -0.52 -15.27 -15.51
C PHE A 197 -0.65 -16.65 -14.86
N CYS A 198 -0.99 -16.64 -13.57
CA CYS A 198 -1.16 -17.85 -12.78
C CYS A 198 -2.47 -17.86 -11.98
N LEU A 199 -2.90 -19.05 -11.60
CA LEU A 199 -4.06 -19.30 -10.75
C LEU A 199 -3.66 -20.22 -9.62
N PHE A 200 -4.09 -19.87 -8.41
CA PHE A 200 -4.03 -20.68 -7.21
C PHE A 200 -5.42 -20.69 -6.60
N LEU A 201 -6.19 -21.75 -6.81
CA LEU A 201 -7.55 -21.91 -6.30
C LEU A 201 -7.56 -22.92 -5.15
N ARG A 202 -8.08 -22.50 -3.99
CA ARG A 202 -8.13 -23.35 -2.80
C ARG A 202 -9.52 -23.95 -2.63
N GLY A 203 -9.54 -25.20 -2.19
CA GLY A 203 -10.75 -25.86 -1.69
C GLY A 203 -11.15 -25.33 -0.31
N ARG A 204 -12.41 -25.57 0.05
CA ARG A 204 -12.92 -25.26 1.39
C ARG A 204 -12.45 -26.30 2.40
N SER A 205 -12.18 -25.85 3.62
CA SER A 205 -11.97 -26.70 4.79
C SER A 205 -12.95 -26.35 5.90
N LYS A 206 -13.30 -27.33 6.75
CA LYS A 206 -14.23 -27.10 7.86
C LYS A 206 -13.57 -26.20 8.92
N SER A 207 -14.20 -25.06 9.22
CA SER A 207 -13.79 -24.21 10.32
C SER A 207 -14.31 -24.77 11.65
N PRO A 208 -13.43 -25.05 12.62
CA PRO A 208 -13.87 -25.55 13.93
C PRO A 208 -14.70 -24.54 14.71
N SER A 209 -14.40 -23.26 14.58
CA SER A 209 -15.05 -22.16 15.31
C SER A 209 -16.37 -21.74 14.66
N GLU A 210 -16.40 -21.60 13.33
CA GLU A 210 -17.56 -21.09 12.60
C GLU A 210 -18.53 -22.18 12.15
N LYS A 211 -18.13 -23.46 12.24
CA LYS A 211 -18.90 -24.65 11.84
C LYS A 211 -19.34 -24.68 10.37
N ILE A 212 -18.71 -23.88 9.53
CA ILE A 212 -18.91 -23.80 8.07
C ILE A 212 -17.64 -24.25 7.34
N TYR A 213 -17.77 -24.49 6.03
CA TYR A 213 -16.66 -24.78 5.15
C TYR A 213 -16.22 -23.48 4.45
N MET A 214 -14.93 -23.19 4.50
CA MET A 214 -14.35 -21.93 4.02
C MET A 214 -12.89 -22.12 3.64
N GLY A 215 -12.30 -21.16 2.93
CA GLY A 215 -10.85 -21.10 2.77
C GLY A 215 -10.18 -20.97 4.14
N TRP A 216 -9.30 -21.94 4.50
CA TRP A 216 -8.63 -21.95 5.80
C TRP A 216 -7.97 -20.60 6.11
N GLU A 217 -8.28 -20.05 7.29
CA GLU A 217 -7.76 -18.76 7.75
C GLU A 217 -7.94 -17.61 6.72
N ARG A 218 -8.88 -17.76 5.80
CA ARG A 218 -9.21 -16.74 4.80
C ARG A 218 -7.95 -16.22 4.09
N LYS A 219 -7.83 -14.92 3.89
CA LYS A 219 -6.70 -14.28 3.21
C LYS A 219 -5.34 -14.61 3.85
N ARG A 220 -5.26 -14.66 5.17
CA ARG A 220 -4.02 -15.01 5.88
C ARG A 220 -3.55 -16.41 5.53
N GLY A 221 -4.46 -17.36 5.60
CA GLY A 221 -4.19 -18.75 5.23
C GLY A 221 -3.81 -18.92 3.79
N ALA A 222 -4.49 -18.19 2.87
CA ALA A 222 -4.16 -18.20 1.46
C ALA A 222 -2.69 -17.81 1.19
N LEU A 223 -2.23 -16.74 1.82
CA LEU A 223 -0.85 -16.27 1.68
C LEU A 223 0.16 -17.24 2.32
N ILE A 224 -0.19 -17.89 3.44
CA ILE A 224 0.67 -18.89 4.07
C ILE A 224 0.80 -20.13 3.16
N GLU A 225 -0.30 -20.59 2.57
CA GLU A 225 -0.31 -21.74 1.67
C GLU A 225 0.44 -21.44 0.37
N LEU A 226 0.28 -20.24 -0.20
CA LEU A 226 1.07 -19.82 -1.34
C LEU A 226 2.58 -19.84 -1.04
N ASN A 227 3.00 -19.33 0.11
CA ASN A 227 4.40 -19.38 0.51
C ASN A 227 4.90 -20.82 0.70
N ARG A 228 4.08 -21.73 1.25
CA ARG A 228 4.42 -23.16 1.35
C ARG A 228 4.60 -23.79 -0.03
N PHE A 229 3.67 -23.53 -0.94
CA PHE A 229 3.74 -23.99 -2.33
C PHE A 229 5.03 -23.52 -3.02
N LEU A 230 5.33 -22.22 -2.94
CA LEU A 230 6.54 -21.65 -3.55
C LEU A 230 7.85 -22.22 -2.94
N LEU A 231 7.81 -22.70 -1.70
CA LEU A 231 8.92 -23.39 -1.03
C LEU A 231 8.95 -24.91 -1.27
N GLY A 232 8.09 -25.42 -2.15
CA GLY A 232 8.00 -26.87 -2.45
C GLY A 232 7.48 -27.72 -1.29
N ARG A 233 6.67 -27.12 -0.38
CA ARG A 233 6.03 -27.81 0.74
C ARG A 233 4.61 -28.22 0.37
N GLU A 234 3.99 -29.09 1.19
CA GLU A 234 2.57 -29.45 1.03
C GLU A 234 1.68 -28.21 1.02
N ASP A 235 0.75 -28.17 0.08
CA ASP A 235 -0.25 -27.12 -0.10
C ASP A 235 -1.67 -27.73 -0.15
N ARG A 236 -2.69 -26.86 -0.20
CA ARG A 236 -4.10 -27.24 -0.26
C ARG A 236 -4.78 -26.62 -1.50
N PHE A 237 -4.01 -26.36 -2.54
CA PHE A 237 -4.60 -25.86 -3.78
C PHE A 237 -5.32 -27.00 -4.52
N GLU A 238 -6.56 -26.73 -4.88
CA GLU A 238 -7.39 -27.62 -5.68
C GLU A 238 -7.02 -27.53 -7.16
N LYS A 239 -6.72 -26.29 -7.61
CA LYS A 239 -6.29 -26.01 -8.97
C LYS A 239 -5.09 -25.04 -8.95
N VAL A 240 -4.08 -25.34 -9.78
CA VAL A 240 -2.90 -24.51 -9.95
C VAL A 240 -2.59 -24.39 -11.45
N ILE A 241 -2.46 -23.15 -11.91
CA ILE A 241 -1.92 -22.84 -13.24
C ILE A 241 -0.66 -21.99 -13.01
N LEU A 242 0.47 -22.44 -13.50
CA LEU A 242 1.73 -21.72 -13.45
C LEU A 242 2.02 -21.04 -14.80
N PRO A 243 2.82 -19.94 -14.81
CA PRO A 243 3.20 -19.25 -16.02
C PRO A 243 4.15 -20.05 -16.89
#